data_beff4f98d830bb8189820a68e1f381fe
#
_entry.id   beff4f98d830bb8189820a68e1f381fe
#
_cell.length_a   1.000
_cell.length_b   1.000
_cell.length_c   1.000
_cell.angle_alpha   90.00
_cell.angle_beta   90.00
_cell.angle_gamma   90.00
#
_symmetry.space_group_name_H-M   'P 1'
#
loop_
_entity.id
_entity.type
_entity.pdbx_description
1 polymer ?
#
loop_
_entity_poly.entity_id
_entity_poly.type
_entity_poly.pdbx_seq_one_letter_code
_entity_poly.pdbx_strand_id
1 'polypeptide(L)'
;MSTWSAGRESSHLDDILLGKKTVEGRLARGKFAQYAPGDVVYLRRDIRAQDGTLHDGEPDQARVRVLAVNRYLSFREMLKREGLNNVLPRANSLDEAVAEYERHYTRQEQATYGVLGIVIELL
;
A
#
# COMPACT_ATOMS: atom_id res chain seq x y z
N MET A 1 13.37 -1.84 15.96
CA MET A 1 12.73 -0.98 14.95
C MET A 1 13.61 -0.89 13.73
N SER A 2 13.07 -1.18 12.57
CA SER A 2 13.80 -1.12 11.30
C SER A 2 13.39 0.10 10.50
N THR A 3 14.26 0.49 9.56
CA THR A 3 14.02 1.56 8.62
C THR A 3 14.00 0.99 7.21
N TRP A 4 13.00 1.34 6.44
CA TRP A 4 12.78 0.86 5.08
C TRP A 4 12.67 2.02 4.11
N SER A 5 12.85 1.73 2.83
CA SER A 5 12.62 2.67 1.75
C SER A 5 11.70 2.00 0.72
N ALA A 6 10.72 2.72 0.24
CA ALA A 6 9.75 2.20 -0.73
C ALA A 6 9.24 3.31 -1.63
N GLY A 7 8.78 2.94 -2.83
CA GLY A 7 8.14 3.86 -3.77
C GLY A 7 6.63 3.80 -3.66
N ARG A 8 5.99 4.93 -3.94
CA ARG A 8 4.54 5.03 -4.08
C ARG A 8 4.21 5.83 -5.32
N GLU A 9 3.28 5.33 -6.12
CA GLU A 9 2.76 6.10 -7.25
C GLU A 9 2.22 7.44 -6.74
N SER A 10 2.44 8.50 -7.52
CA SER A 10 2.22 9.89 -7.10
C SER A 10 0.86 10.13 -6.46
N SER A 11 -0.23 9.59 -7.03
CA SER A 11 -1.57 9.78 -6.48
C SER A 11 -1.75 9.15 -5.10
N HIS A 12 -1.16 7.97 -4.88
CA HIS A 12 -1.21 7.30 -3.59
C HIS A 12 -0.39 8.04 -2.55
N LEU A 13 0.76 8.56 -2.95
CA LEU A 13 1.59 9.37 -2.05
C LEU A 13 0.85 10.64 -1.62
N ASP A 14 0.17 11.31 -2.56
CA ASP A 14 -0.62 12.49 -2.24
C ASP A 14 -1.72 12.18 -1.22
N ASP A 15 -2.39 11.05 -1.35
CA ASP A 15 -3.44 10.64 -0.41
C ASP A 15 -2.86 10.33 0.98
N ILE A 16 -1.65 9.79 1.06
CA ILE A 16 -0.93 9.61 2.33
C ILE A 16 -0.61 10.97 2.95
N LEU A 17 -0.05 11.88 2.18
CA LEU A 17 0.32 13.23 2.66
C LEU A 17 -0.89 14.02 3.13
N LEU A 18 -2.06 13.81 2.54
CA LEU A 18 -3.30 14.45 2.94
C LEU A 18 -3.99 13.76 4.13
N GLY A 19 -3.45 12.64 4.60
CA GLY A 19 -4.05 11.88 5.68
C GLY A 19 -5.27 11.05 5.30
N LYS A 20 -5.56 10.94 4.00
CA LYS A 20 -6.72 10.20 3.50
C LYS A 20 -6.44 8.70 3.37
N LYS A 21 -5.22 8.34 3.02
CA LYS A 21 -4.78 6.94 2.91
C LYS A 21 -3.95 6.58 4.14
N THR A 22 -4.48 5.68 4.95
CA THR A 22 -3.85 5.26 6.22
C THR A 22 -3.53 3.77 6.25
N VAL A 23 -3.86 3.03 5.19
CA VAL A 23 -3.56 1.61 5.08
C VAL A 23 -2.96 1.33 3.70
N GLU A 24 -1.85 0.60 3.69
CA GLU A 24 -1.20 0.14 2.47
C GLU A 24 -1.48 -1.35 2.29
N GLY A 25 -1.96 -1.74 1.10
CA GLY A 25 -2.19 -3.14 0.76
C GLY A 25 -1.00 -3.71 -0.01
N ARG A 26 -0.50 -4.86 0.41
CA ARG A 26 0.60 -5.57 -0.26
C ARG A 26 0.43 -7.08 -0.14
N LEU A 27 1.04 -7.84 -1.04
CA LEU A 27 1.24 -9.27 -0.80
C LEU A 27 2.25 -9.46 0.33
N ALA A 28 2.07 -10.54 1.12
CA ALA A 28 2.95 -10.87 2.23
C ALA A 28 4.24 -11.54 1.71
N ARG A 29 5.02 -10.81 0.92
CA ARG A 29 6.29 -11.28 0.37
C ARG A 29 7.34 -10.18 0.36
N GLY A 30 8.62 -10.57 0.21
CA GLY A 30 9.74 -9.65 0.16
C GLY A 30 9.84 -8.81 1.43
N LYS A 31 10.26 -7.56 1.27
CA LYS A 31 10.44 -6.65 2.41
C LYS A 31 9.14 -6.41 3.18
N PHE A 32 7.99 -6.41 2.51
CA PHE A 32 6.71 -6.14 3.15
C PHE A 32 6.35 -7.20 4.20
N ALA A 33 6.74 -8.46 3.96
CA ALA A 33 6.54 -9.55 4.93
C ALA A 33 7.39 -9.37 6.20
N GLN A 34 8.39 -8.49 6.16
CA GLN A 34 9.30 -8.22 7.27
C GLN A 34 8.92 -6.96 8.05
N TYR A 35 7.97 -6.17 7.57
CA TYR A 35 7.53 -4.97 8.28
C TYR A 35 6.92 -5.34 9.63
N ALA A 36 7.24 -4.54 10.63
CA ALA A 36 6.75 -4.72 11.99
C ALA A 36 6.30 -3.38 12.59
N PRO A 37 5.38 -3.41 13.55
CA PRO A 37 4.98 -2.18 14.25
C PRO A 37 6.19 -1.44 14.83
N GLY A 38 6.21 -0.13 14.64
CA GLY A 38 7.33 0.74 15.03
C GLY A 38 8.32 1.03 13.92
N ASP A 39 8.34 0.23 12.86
CA ASP A 39 9.22 0.48 11.71
C ASP A 39 8.86 1.82 11.04
N VAL A 40 9.88 2.47 10.48
CA VAL A 40 9.73 3.71 9.71
C VAL A 40 10.02 3.43 8.25
N VAL A 41 9.15 3.92 7.38
CA VAL A 41 9.31 3.77 5.93
C VAL A 41 9.46 5.16 5.30
N TYR A 42 10.56 5.34 4.56
CA TYR A 42 10.82 6.53 3.76
C TYR A 42 10.22 6.32 2.38
N LEU A 43 9.34 7.20 1.96
CA LEU A 43 8.58 7.06 0.72
C LEU A 43 9.12 7.97 -0.38
N ARG A 44 9.40 7.36 -1.52
CA ARG A 44 9.77 8.03 -2.76
C ARG A 44 8.51 8.24 -3.60
N ARG A 45 8.44 9.38 -4.31
CA ARG A 45 7.38 9.62 -5.29
C ARG A 45 7.73 8.93 -6.61
N ASP A 46 6.92 7.98 -7.02
CA ASP A 46 7.09 7.31 -8.31
C ASP A 46 6.10 7.88 -9.32
N ILE A 47 6.56 8.03 -10.57
CA ILE A 47 5.82 8.68 -11.65
C ILE A 47 5.44 7.63 -12.70
N ARG A 48 4.16 7.56 -13.02
CA ARG A 48 3.69 6.70 -14.10
C ARG A 48 3.81 7.43 -15.42
N ALA A 49 4.56 6.85 -16.37
CA ALA A 49 4.74 7.39 -17.70
C ALA A 49 3.52 7.09 -18.59
N GLN A 50 3.45 7.74 -19.77
CA GLN A 50 2.36 7.54 -20.72
C GLN A 50 2.27 6.09 -21.22
N ASP A 51 3.40 5.38 -21.31
CA ASP A 51 3.45 3.98 -21.72
C ASP A 51 3.02 3.01 -20.61
N GLY A 52 2.65 3.53 -19.42
CA GLY A 52 2.22 2.75 -18.26
C GLY A 52 3.34 2.29 -17.35
N THR A 53 4.60 2.56 -17.68
CA THR A 53 5.73 2.20 -16.80
C THR A 53 5.83 3.14 -15.60
N LEU A 54 6.26 2.59 -14.46
CA LEU A 54 6.47 3.35 -13.24
C LEU A 54 7.95 3.65 -13.08
N HIS A 55 8.29 4.92 -12.94
CA HIS A 55 9.67 5.40 -12.82
C HIS A 55 9.92 5.98 -11.44
N ASP A 56 11.13 5.78 -10.91
CA ASP A 56 11.55 6.40 -9.68
C ASP A 56 11.56 7.93 -9.85
N GLY A 57 10.88 8.59 -8.93
CA GLY A 57 10.84 10.05 -8.90
C GLY A 57 11.63 10.58 -7.70
N GLU A 58 11.07 11.57 -7.03
CA GLU A 58 11.74 12.26 -5.94
C GLU A 58 11.82 11.39 -4.68
N PRO A 59 13.03 11.22 -4.07
CA PRO A 59 13.17 10.49 -2.82
C PRO A 59 12.69 11.32 -1.62
N ASP A 60 12.47 10.65 -0.50
CA ASP A 60 12.17 11.27 0.80
C ASP A 60 11.00 12.26 0.78
N GLN A 61 9.94 11.93 0.07
CA GLN A 61 8.75 12.80 -0.02
C GLN A 61 7.80 12.63 1.15
N ALA A 62 7.87 11.51 1.86
CA ALA A 62 7.11 11.27 3.06
C ALA A 62 7.80 10.25 3.95
N ARG A 63 7.50 10.29 5.24
CA ARG A 63 7.94 9.29 6.20
C ARG A 63 6.71 8.81 6.95
N VAL A 64 6.55 7.51 7.07
CA VAL A 64 5.44 6.92 7.80
C VAL A 64 5.96 5.93 8.84
N ARG A 65 5.22 5.80 9.95
CA ARG A 65 5.47 4.76 10.93
C ARG A 65 4.46 3.65 10.72
N VAL A 66 4.92 2.42 10.75
CA VAL A 66 4.06 1.24 10.74
C VAL A 66 3.42 1.10 12.12
N LEU A 67 2.09 1.12 12.18
CA LEU A 67 1.35 0.94 13.42
C LEU A 67 0.93 -0.50 13.64
N ALA A 68 0.52 -1.18 12.55
CA ALA A 68 0.07 -2.56 12.59
C ALA A 68 0.28 -3.21 11.24
N VAL A 69 0.45 -4.54 11.23
CA VAL A 69 0.52 -5.35 10.01
C VAL A 69 -0.48 -6.47 10.16
N ASN A 70 -1.59 -6.37 9.47
CA ASN A 70 -2.71 -7.31 9.57
C ASN A 70 -2.73 -8.23 8.35
N ARG A 71 -2.98 -9.52 8.57
CA ARG A 71 -3.00 -10.53 7.51
C ARG A 71 -4.42 -10.88 7.09
N TYR A 72 -4.59 -11.06 5.77
CA TYR A 72 -5.86 -11.39 5.15
C TYR A 72 -5.66 -12.43 4.05
N LEU A 73 -6.74 -13.11 3.65
CA LEU A 73 -6.70 -14.13 2.61
C LEU A 73 -6.73 -13.52 1.20
N SER A 74 -7.25 -12.31 1.06
CA SER A 74 -7.41 -11.64 -0.23
C SER A 74 -7.41 -10.13 -0.07
N PHE A 75 -7.22 -9.40 -1.17
CA PHE A 75 -7.39 -7.95 -1.18
C PHE A 75 -8.84 -7.56 -0.86
N ARG A 76 -9.82 -8.35 -1.30
CA ARG A 76 -11.22 -8.08 -0.98
C ARG A 76 -11.45 -8.08 0.53
N GLU A 77 -10.95 -9.10 1.22
CA GLU A 77 -11.09 -9.17 2.67
C GLU A 77 -10.35 -8.01 3.37
N MET A 78 -9.14 -7.72 2.95
CA MET A 78 -8.35 -6.61 3.48
C MET A 78 -9.09 -5.28 3.35
N LEU A 79 -9.62 -4.99 2.16
CA LEU A 79 -10.37 -3.76 1.89
C LEU A 79 -11.63 -3.64 2.76
N LYS A 80 -12.34 -4.75 2.95
CA LYS A 80 -13.55 -4.76 3.80
C LYS A 80 -13.21 -4.54 5.26
N ARG A 81 -12.14 -5.18 5.75
CA ARG A 81 -11.77 -5.14 7.17
C ARG A 81 -11.07 -3.84 7.56
N GLU A 82 -10.16 -3.36 6.73
CA GLU A 82 -9.43 -2.12 7.01
C GLU A 82 -10.27 -0.87 6.70
N GLY A 83 -11.26 -1.00 5.83
CA GLY A 83 -12.09 0.10 5.38
C GLY A 83 -11.64 0.63 4.02
N LEU A 84 -12.52 0.55 3.03
CA LEU A 84 -12.24 0.96 1.66
C LEU A 84 -11.59 2.35 1.57
N ASN A 85 -12.15 3.32 2.27
CA ASN A 85 -11.69 4.70 2.21
C ASN A 85 -10.31 4.90 2.83
N ASN A 86 -9.92 4.03 3.77
CA ASN A 86 -8.60 4.10 4.40
C ASN A 86 -7.52 3.54 3.48
N VAL A 87 -7.87 2.63 2.59
CA VAL A 87 -6.94 1.93 1.69
C VAL A 87 -6.85 2.61 0.34
N LEU A 88 -7.99 2.82 -0.32
CA LEU A 88 -8.09 3.47 -1.63
C LEU A 88 -9.18 4.54 -1.58
N PRO A 89 -8.87 5.74 -1.06
CA PRO A 89 -9.87 6.78 -0.86
C PRO A 89 -10.51 7.30 -2.15
N ARG A 90 -9.90 7.04 -3.31
CA ARG A 90 -10.44 7.46 -4.61
C ARG A 90 -11.36 6.42 -5.26
N ALA A 91 -11.41 5.21 -4.74
CA ALA A 91 -12.28 4.16 -5.28
C ALA A 91 -13.74 4.43 -4.93
N ASN A 92 -14.63 4.20 -5.88
CA ASN A 92 -16.07 4.46 -5.70
C ASN A 92 -16.81 3.26 -5.13
N SER A 93 -16.23 2.07 -5.20
CA SER A 93 -16.84 0.83 -4.71
C SER A 93 -15.77 -0.19 -4.33
N LEU A 94 -16.21 -1.18 -3.55
CA LEU A 94 -15.34 -2.31 -3.19
C LEU A 94 -14.88 -3.07 -4.44
N ASP A 95 -15.79 -3.31 -5.38
CA ASP A 95 -15.44 -4.03 -6.62
C ASP A 95 -14.40 -3.27 -7.45
N GLU A 96 -14.51 -1.95 -7.54
CA GLU A 96 -13.53 -1.10 -8.22
C GLU A 96 -12.16 -1.19 -7.54
N ALA A 97 -12.13 -1.15 -6.21
CA ALA A 97 -10.88 -1.24 -5.44
C ALA A 97 -10.22 -2.61 -5.59
N VAL A 98 -11.01 -3.69 -5.55
CA VAL A 98 -10.50 -5.05 -5.78
C VAL A 98 -9.91 -5.16 -7.19
N ALA A 99 -10.61 -4.64 -8.19
CA ALA A 99 -10.14 -4.65 -9.57
C ALA A 99 -8.81 -3.91 -9.73
N GLU A 100 -8.63 -2.80 -9.01
CA GLU A 100 -7.38 -2.04 -9.02
C GLU A 100 -6.20 -2.89 -8.53
N TYR A 101 -6.36 -3.61 -7.42
CA TYR A 101 -5.33 -4.51 -6.92
C TYR A 101 -5.11 -5.71 -7.84
N GLU A 102 -6.19 -6.27 -8.40
CA GLU A 102 -6.07 -7.46 -9.26
C GLU A 102 -5.51 -7.17 -10.64
N ARG A 103 -5.33 -5.91 -11.00
CA ARG A 103 -4.52 -5.51 -12.17
C ARG A 103 -3.03 -5.77 -11.97
N HIS A 104 -2.57 -5.80 -10.72
CA HIS A 104 -1.16 -5.96 -10.38
C HIS A 104 -0.85 -7.30 -9.74
N TYR A 105 -1.84 -7.95 -9.14
CA TYR A 105 -1.66 -9.19 -8.39
C TYR A 105 -2.73 -10.21 -8.78
N THR A 106 -2.31 -11.43 -9.09
CA THR A 106 -3.24 -12.49 -9.43
C THR A 106 -3.91 -13.07 -8.17
N ARG A 107 -5.03 -13.76 -8.35
CA ARG A 107 -5.68 -14.48 -7.26
C ARG A 107 -4.80 -15.62 -6.74
N GLN A 108 -4.03 -16.25 -7.64
CA GLN A 108 -3.07 -17.27 -7.26
C GLN A 108 -1.99 -16.72 -6.33
N GLU A 109 -1.46 -15.53 -6.62
CA GLU A 109 -0.49 -14.86 -5.76
C GLU A 109 -1.07 -14.53 -4.39
N GLN A 110 -2.32 -14.05 -4.35
CA GLN A 110 -3.01 -13.78 -3.10
C GLN A 110 -3.14 -15.04 -2.24
N ALA A 111 -3.53 -16.16 -2.88
CA ALA A 111 -3.65 -17.44 -2.19
C ALA A 111 -2.31 -17.99 -1.69
N THR A 112 -1.26 -17.79 -2.48
CA THR A 112 0.09 -18.32 -2.17
C THR A 112 0.76 -17.54 -1.02
N TYR A 113 0.71 -16.20 -1.07
CA TYR A 113 1.45 -15.35 -0.12
C TYR A 113 0.59 -14.79 1.01
N GLY A 114 -0.71 -14.64 0.78
CA GLY A 114 -1.58 -13.86 1.65
C GLY A 114 -1.42 -12.36 1.37
N VAL A 115 -2.31 -11.58 1.97
CA VAL A 115 -2.39 -10.13 1.78
C VAL A 115 -2.16 -9.44 3.12
N LEU A 116 -1.44 -8.32 3.08
CA LEU A 116 -1.19 -7.47 4.24
C LEU A 116 -1.98 -6.18 4.13
N GLY A 117 -2.63 -5.79 5.23
CA GLY A 117 -3.06 -4.42 5.47
C GLY A 117 -2.07 -3.77 6.43
N ILE A 118 -1.25 -2.87 5.92
CA ILE A 118 -0.19 -2.21 6.68
C ILE A 118 -0.74 -0.85 7.11
N VAL A 119 -1.06 -0.73 8.39
CA VAL A 119 -1.58 0.52 8.95
C VAL A 119 -0.42 1.46 9.24
N ILE A 120 -0.52 2.68 8.72
CA ILE A 120 0.57 3.67 8.78
C ILE A 120 0.07 4.99 9.35
N GLU A 121 1.00 5.73 9.97
CA GLU A 121 0.77 7.13 10.33
C GLU A 121 1.84 8.00 9.68
N LEU A 122 1.44 9.15 9.19
CA LEU A 122 2.36 10.14 8.63
C LEU A 122 3.17 10.79 9.75
N LEU A 123 4.48 10.86 9.56
CA LEU A 123 5.40 11.50 10.50
C LEU A 123 5.69 12.95 10.14
#